data_516d16b2f36a77d1c416b08714cbdac7
#
_entry.id   516d16b2f36a77d1c416b08714cbdac7
#
_cell.length_a   1.000
_cell.length_b   1.000
_cell.length_c   1.000
_cell.angle_alpha   90.00
_cell.angle_beta   90.00
_cell.angle_gamma   90.00
#
_symmetry.space_group_name_H-M   'P 1'
#
loop_
_entity.id
_entity.type
_entity.pdbx_description
1 polymer ?
#
loop_
_entity_poly.entity_id
_entity_poly.type
_entity_poly.pdbx_seq_one_letter_code
_entity_poly.pdbx_strand_id
1 'polypeptide(L)'
;MKKMMRPLKNDNFYLSVTSCRWREQTVPVCKGLIIILSALLVIYAISSTAIAEESIPSSSRSQEAISRVKPQLEKDFTSKNIEFGAPIYIRIFKEEKELELWVKENNSFTLFRKYPVCTYGYGSLGPKTRQGDGQAPEGFYYVKPDKLNPVSDFHLSFNLGYPNKYDRIHQRTGGALMVHGNCVSIGCYAMTDEKIEEIYAIADAALRNGQSFFRAHIFPFRMISENMQRHRNSKWYSFWQNLRKGYDFFEKHGNTPPNVEVENRRYVFNQSK
;
A
#
# COMPACT_ATOMS: atom_id res chain seq x y z
N MET A 1 -18.40 1.89 -77.96
CA MET A 1 -17.71 3.02 -78.63
C MET A 1 -16.27 3.03 -78.23
N LYS A 2 -15.44 2.93 -79.27
CA LYS A 2 -13.96 2.94 -79.37
C LYS A 2 -13.34 4.20 -78.70
N LYS A 3 -12.13 3.97 -78.09
CA LYS A 3 -10.89 4.73 -78.34
C LYS A 3 -9.87 4.21 -77.30
N MET A 4 -8.90 3.56 -77.64
CA MET A 4 -7.68 3.73 -78.47
C MET A 4 -6.46 4.01 -77.59
N MET A 5 -5.57 3.07 -77.58
CA MET A 5 -4.19 3.06 -77.00
C MET A 5 -3.28 4.06 -77.70
N ARG A 6 -2.31 4.58 -76.95
CA ARG A 6 -0.97 4.91 -77.51
C ARG A 6 0.13 4.65 -76.46
N PRO A 7 1.32 4.23 -76.92
CA PRO A 7 2.39 3.71 -76.09
C PRO A 7 3.41 4.77 -75.71
N LEU A 8 4.12 4.56 -74.60
CA LEU A 8 5.24 5.37 -74.20
C LEU A 8 6.58 4.69 -74.48
N LYS A 9 7.50 5.50 -74.97
CA LYS A 9 8.84 5.21 -75.45
C LYS A 9 9.78 4.68 -74.34
N ASN A 10 10.62 3.70 -74.74
CA ASN A 10 11.87 3.32 -74.12
C ASN A 10 12.94 4.40 -74.31
N ASP A 11 13.54 4.90 -73.24
CA ASP A 11 14.81 5.61 -73.31
C ASP A 11 15.85 4.79 -72.52
N ASN A 12 16.74 4.16 -73.27
CA ASN A 12 17.95 3.50 -72.77
C ASN A 12 18.96 4.56 -72.34
N PHE A 13 19.35 4.53 -71.04
CA PHE A 13 20.55 5.23 -70.60
C PHE A 13 21.69 4.26 -70.40
N TYR A 14 22.68 4.34 -71.28
CA TYR A 14 23.97 3.68 -71.14
C TYR A 14 24.79 4.39 -70.06
N LEU A 15 25.15 3.69 -69.00
CA LEU A 15 26.16 4.13 -68.05
C LEU A 15 27.53 3.57 -68.50
N SER A 16 28.39 4.49 -68.88
CA SER A 16 29.79 4.22 -69.22
C SER A 16 30.56 3.87 -67.94
N VAL A 17 31.24 2.72 -67.99
CA VAL A 17 32.16 2.27 -66.93
C VAL A 17 33.50 2.97 -67.17
N THR A 18 33.82 4.02 -66.39
CA THR A 18 35.15 4.55 -66.30
C THR A 18 35.93 3.88 -65.17
N SER A 19 37.05 3.27 -65.48
CA SER A 19 38.00 2.64 -64.59
C SER A 19 38.50 3.57 -63.51
N CYS A 20 38.21 3.28 -62.23
CA CYS A 20 38.75 4.01 -61.11
C CYS A 20 40.06 3.36 -60.63
N ARG A 21 41.15 4.11 -60.81
CA ARG A 21 42.53 3.77 -60.41
C ARG A 21 42.62 3.81 -58.90
N TRP A 22 43.04 2.73 -58.28
CA TRP A 22 43.28 2.64 -56.83
C TRP A 22 44.43 3.60 -56.43
N ARG A 23 44.14 4.60 -55.64
CA ARG A 23 45.08 5.37 -54.88
C ARG A 23 44.88 5.03 -53.40
N GLU A 24 45.91 4.48 -52.77
CA GLU A 24 45.93 4.35 -51.29
C GLU A 24 45.75 5.71 -50.66
N GLN A 25 44.58 5.98 -50.11
CA GLN A 25 44.36 7.06 -49.17
C GLN A 25 43.83 6.45 -47.87
N THR A 26 44.60 6.65 -46.82
CA THR A 26 44.26 6.33 -45.43
C THR A 26 42.93 6.93 -45.10
N VAL A 27 41.94 6.06 -44.80
CA VAL A 27 40.58 6.46 -44.37
C VAL A 27 40.69 7.00 -42.96
N PRO A 28 40.28 8.23 -42.67
CA PRO A 28 40.19 8.69 -41.29
C PRO A 28 39.04 7.91 -40.61
N VAL A 29 39.39 7.02 -39.71
CA VAL A 29 38.42 6.31 -38.87
C VAL A 29 37.57 7.36 -38.18
N CYS A 30 36.29 7.44 -38.48
CA CYS A 30 35.34 8.34 -37.87
C CYS A 30 35.25 8.07 -36.38
N LYS A 31 36.08 8.76 -35.57
CA LYS A 31 36.01 8.71 -34.10
C LYS A 31 34.60 9.06 -33.59
N GLY A 32 33.79 9.75 -34.38
CA GLY A 32 32.40 10.08 -34.03
C GLY A 32 31.46 8.89 -33.99
N LEU A 33 31.65 7.88 -34.83
CA LEU A 33 30.75 6.70 -34.90
C LEU A 33 30.92 5.78 -33.70
N ILE A 34 32.15 5.67 -33.19
CA ILE A 34 32.46 4.86 -31.99
C ILE A 34 31.90 5.51 -30.75
N ILE A 35 31.94 6.85 -30.65
CA ILE A 35 31.38 7.61 -29.49
C ILE A 35 29.87 7.49 -29.46
N ILE A 36 29.19 7.51 -30.61
CA ILE A 36 27.70 7.37 -30.67
C ILE A 36 27.29 5.95 -30.28
N LEU A 37 27.99 4.92 -30.70
CA LEU A 37 27.70 3.54 -30.32
C LEU A 37 27.96 3.29 -28.80
N SER A 38 29.02 3.89 -28.24
CA SER A 38 29.28 3.78 -26.80
C SER A 38 28.26 4.54 -25.95
N ALA A 39 27.77 5.71 -26.41
CA ALA A 39 26.71 6.47 -25.73
C ALA A 39 25.35 5.73 -25.77
N LEU A 40 25.00 5.07 -26.88
CA LEU A 40 23.79 4.26 -26.97
C LEU A 40 23.85 3.00 -26.09
N LEU A 41 25.01 2.36 -25.94
CA LEU A 41 25.21 1.23 -25.02
C LEU A 41 25.09 1.65 -23.55
N VAL A 42 25.59 2.83 -23.19
CA VAL A 42 25.46 3.39 -21.81
C VAL A 42 24.00 3.75 -21.51
N ILE A 43 23.26 4.33 -22.46
CA ILE A 43 21.83 4.64 -22.29
C ILE A 43 21.01 3.35 -22.13
N TYR A 44 21.34 2.29 -22.87
CA TYR A 44 20.65 0.99 -22.73
C TYR A 44 20.95 0.29 -21.40
N ALA A 45 22.15 0.50 -20.83
CA ALA A 45 22.54 -0.05 -19.52
C ALA A 45 21.87 0.68 -18.33
N ILE A 46 21.48 1.96 -18.51
CA ILE A 46 20.79 2.74 -17.47
C ILE A 46 19.29 2.40 -17.40
N SER A 47 18.71 1.85 -18.49
CA SER A 47 17.27 1.54 -18.58
C SER A 47 16.84 0.24 -17.88
N SER A 48 17.75 -0.52 -17.27
CA SER A 48 17.43 -1.78 -16.59
C SER A 48 17.71 -1.77 -15.09
N THR A 49 17.49 -0.63 -14.42
CA THR A 49 17.15 -0.71 -12.99
C THR A 49 15.73 -1.25 -12.89
N ALA A 50 15.60 -2.58 -12.94
CA ALA A 50 14.40 -3.25 -12.49
C ALA A 50 14.19 -2.79 -11.03
N ILE A 51 13.22 -1.91 -10.83
CA ILE A 51 12.68 -1.68 -9.48
C ILE A 51 12.20 -3.08 -9.08
N ALA A 52 12.88 -3.71 -8.12
CA ALA A 52 12.43 -4.96 -7.56
C ALA A 52 11.03 -4.70 -7.02
N GLU A 53 10.03 -5.18 -7.74
CA GLU A 53 8.65 -5.15 -7.29
C GLU A 53 8.62 -5.94 -5.97
N GLU A 54 8.30 -5.26 -4.88
CA GLU A 54 8.32 -5.85 -3.54
C GLU A 54 7.27 -6.97 -3.52
N SER A 55 7.74 -8.22 -3.69
CA SER A 55 6.86 -9.39 -3.85
C SER A 55 5.99 -9.56 -2.61
N ILE A 56 4.68 -9.62 -2.80
CA ILE A 56 3.72 -9.86 -1.72
C ILE A 56 3.89 -11.29 -1.22
N PRO A 57 4.20 -11.50 0.09
CA PRO A 57 4.40 -12.83 0.64
C PRO A 57 3.16 -13.72 0.47
N SER A 58 3.37 -15.00 0.18
CA SER A 58 2.30 -15.99 -0.01
C SER A 58 2.70 -17.34 0.56
N SER A 59 1.71 -18.16 0.94
CA SER A 59 1.87 -19.55 1.38
C SER A 59 0.65 -20.38 0.94
N SER A 60 0.73 -21.72 1.00
CA SER A 60 -0.43 -22.59 0.77
C SER A 60 -1.60 -22.20 1.70
N ARG A 61 -1.32 -21.97 2.98
CA ARG A 61 -2.31 -21.53 3.96
C ARG A 61 -3.03 -20.25 3.55
N SER A 62 -2.30 -19.22 3.13
CA SER A 62 -2.92 -17.96 2.70
C SER A 62 -3.71 -18.12 1.41
N GLN A 63 -3.24 -18.93 0.48
CA GLN A 63 -3.95 -19.22 -0.79
C GLN A 63 -5.25 -19.98 -0.53
N GLU A 64 -5.24 -20.98 0.33
CA GLU A 64 -6.43 -21.74 0.72
C GLU A 64 -7.46 -20.85 1.43
N ALA A 65 -7.00 -20.02 2.39
CA ALA A 65 -7.86 -19.07 3.10
C ALA A 65 -8.50 -18.07 2.11
N ILE A 66 -7.71 -17.46 1.24
CA ILE A 66 -8.21 -16.54 0.21
C ILE A 66 -9.22 -17.24 -0.71
N SER A 67 -8.90 -18.44 -1.19
CA SER A 67 -9.80 -19.20 -2.08
C SER A 67 -11.14 -19.49 -1.42
N ARG A 68 -11.16 -19.76 -0.11
CA ARG A 68 -12.35 -20.03 0.68
C ARG A 68 -13.28 -18.83 0.81
N VAL A 69 -12.72 -17.65 1.11
CA VAL A 69 -13.53 -16.45 1.42
C VAL A 69 -13.81 -15.58 0.19
N LYS A 70 -12.97 -15.63 -0.83
CA LYS A 70 -13.04 -14.76 -2.02
C LYS A 70 -14.40 -14.79 -2.73
N PRO A 71 -15.05 -15.95 -3.01
CA PRO A 71 -16.31 -15.96 -3.74
C PRO A 71 -17.44 -15.19 -3.03
N GLN A 72 -17.47 -15.21 -1.70
CA GLN A 72 -18.45 -14.43 -0.93
C GLN A 72 -18.05 -12.95 -0.87
N LEU A 73 -16.78 -12.65 -0.69
CA LEU A 73 -16.28 -11.28 -0.70
C LEU A 73 -16.56 -10.58 -2.04
N GLU A 74 -16.33 -11.24 -3.17
CA GLU A 74 -16.63 -10.67 -4.51
C GLU A 74 -18.12 -10.32 -4.67
N LYS A 75 -19.02 -11.16 -4.17
CA LYS A 75 -20.47 -10.89 -4.15
C LYS A 75 -20.78 -9.67 -3.27
N ASP A 76 -20.19 -9.61 -2.08
CA ASP A 76 -20.40 -8.51 -1.14
C ASP A 76 -19.88 -7.18 -1.68
N PHE A 77 -18.73 -7.17 -2.35
CA PHE A 77 -18.18 -6.02 -3.05
C PHE A 77 -19.08 -5.57 -4.20
N THR A 78 -19.49 -6.50 -5.06
CA THR A 78 -20.38 -6.23 -6.18
C THR A 78 -21.71 -5.66 -5.70
N SER A 79 -22.30 -6.18 -4.60
CA SER A 79 -23.55 -5.67 -4.03
C SER A 79 -23.48 -4.20 -3.58
N LYS A 80 -22.28 -3.69 -3.36
CA LYS A 80 -21.98 -2.31 -2.98
C LYS A 80 -21.45 -1.45 -4.14
N ASN A 81 -21.43 -1.98 -5.37
CA ASN A 81 -20.79 -1.35 -6.54
C ASN A 81 -19.31 -1.01 -6.34
N ILE A 82 -18.59 -1.79 -5.54
CA ILE A 82 -17.15 -1.62 -5.30
C ILE A 82 -16.40 -2.78 -5.96
N GLU A 83 -15.24 -2.51 -6.55
CA GLU A 83 -14.38 -3.53 -7.14
C GLU A 83 -13.59 -4.27 -6.05
N PHE A 84 -13.55 -5.61 -6.09
CA PHE A 84 -12.67 -6.40 -5.23
C PHE A 84 -11.20 -6.17 -5.62
N GLY A 85 -10.38 -5.75 -4.65
CA GLY A 85 -9.01 -5.30 -4.90
C GLY A 85 -8.86 -3.77 -5.00
N ALA A 86 -9.96 -3.00 -4.87
CA ALA A 86 -9.87 -1.55 -4.70
C ALA A 86 -9.08 -1.19 -3.42
N PRO A 87 -8.42 -0.01 -3.39
CA PRO A 87 -7.61 0.40 -2.25
C PRO A 87 -8.38 0.41 -0.94
N ILE A 88 -7.73 -0.03 0.13
CA ILE A 88 -8.32 -0.16 1.47
C ILE A 88 -7.72 0.80 2.49
N TYR A 89 -8.47 1.01 3.55
CA TYR A 89 -8.10 1.74 4.76
C TYR A 89 -8.71 1.07 5.98
N ILE A 90 -7.98 0.98 7.08
CA ILE A 90 -8.42 0.34 8.33
C ILE A 90 -8.44 1.35 9.46
N ARG A 91 -9.52 1.34 10.27
CA ARG A 91 -9.56 1.97 11.59
C ARG A 91 -9.80 0.93 12.67
N ILE A 92 -9.14 1.07 13.80
CA ILE A 92 -9.36 0.20 14.97
C ILE A 92 -9.70 1.07 16.17
N PHE A 93 -10.73 0.68 16.91
CA PHE A 93 -11.20 1.33 18.12
C PHE A 93 -11.10 0.33 19.28
N LYS A 94 -10.23 0.66 20.26
CA LYS A 94 -9.91 -0.27 21.36
C LYS A 94 -11.07 -0.50 22.30
N GLU A 95 -11.71 0.58 22.78
CA GLU A 95 -12.82 0.49 23.73
C GLU A 95 -14.02 -0.24 23.15
N GLU A 96 -14.34 0.03 21.88
CA GLU A 96 -15.43 -0.61 21.17
C GLU A 96 -15.09 -2.04 20.72
N LYS A 97 -13.81 -2.43 20.78
CA LYS A 97 -13.29 -3.69 20.24
C LYS A 97 -13.73 -3.90 18.79
N GLU A 98 -13.54 -2.89 17.98
CA GLU A 98 -14.01 -2.89 16.59
C GLU A 98 -12.87 -2.52 15.63
N LEU A 99 -12.78 -3.28 14.54
CA LEU A 99 -11.99 -2.96 13.35
C LEU A 99 -12.95 -2.63 12.22
N GLU A 100 -12.82 -1.43 11.66
CA GLU A 100 -13.52 -0.98 10.46
C GLU A 100 -12.61 -1.15 9.25
N LEU A 101 -13.11 -1.84 8.23
CA LEU A 101 -12.47 -1.92 6.92
C LEU A 101 -13.24 -1.04 5.95
N TRP A 102 -12.52 -0.07 5.39
CA TRP A 102 -13.00 0.90 4.43
C TRP A 102 -12.39 0.62 3.07
N VAL A 103 -13.16 0.80 2.01
CA VAL A 103 -12.71 0.56 0.63
C VAL A 103 -12.91 1.84 -0.17
N LYS A 104 -11.95 2.16 -1.03
CA LYS A 104 -11.99 3.34 -1.87
C LYS A 104 -13.03 3.17 -2.98
N GLU A 105 -13.94 4.13 -3.04
CA GLU A 105 -14.92 4.29 -4.09
C GLU A 105 -14.79 5.71 -4.64
N ASN A 106 -14.42 5.84 -5.92
CA ASN A 106 -14.12 7.13 -6.53
C ASN A 106 -13.02 7.89 -5.75
N ASN A 107 -13.36 9.04 -5.15
CA ASN A 107 -12.44 9.91 -4.41
C ASN A 107 -12.56 9.82 -2.88
N SER A 108 -13.42 8.93 -2.35
CA SER A 108 -13.67 8.75 -0.92
C SER A 108 -13.57 7.28 -0.51
N PHE A 109 -13.60 7.02 0.79
CA PHE A 109 -13.67 5.67 1.31
C PHE A 109 -15.08 5.40 1.86
N THR A 110 -15.63 4.25 1.49
CA THR A 110 -16.92 3.74 1.98
C THR A 110 -16.69 2.63 2.98
N LEU A 111 -17.45 2.60 4.07
CA LEU A 111 -17.35 1.53 5.06
C LEU A 111 -17.84 0.22 4.43
N PHE A 112 -16.90 -0.69 4.22
CA PHE A 112 -17.24 -2.02 3.70
C PHE A 112 -17.81 -2.92 4.79
N ARG A 113 -17.05 -3.08 5.91
CA ARG A 113 -17.45 -3.99 6.99
C ARG A 113 -16.81 -3.60 8.32
N LYS A 114 -17.50 -3.95 9.41
CA LYS A 114 -17.00 -3.90 10.78
C LYS A 114 -16.73 -5.30 11.29
N TYR A 115 -15.58 -5.47 11.91
CA TYR A 115 -15.17 -6.73 12.50
C TYR A 115 -14.95 -6.58 14.00
N PRO A 116 -15.58 -7.40 14.86
CA PRO A 116 -15.27 -7.40 16.28
C PRO A 116 -13.84 -7.92 16.52
N VAL A 117 -13.08 -7.18 17.34
CA VAL A 117 -11.77 -7.59 17.85
C VAL A 117 -11.98 -8.46 19.07
N CYS A 118 -11.38 -9.66 19.10
CA CYS A 118 -11.47 -10.56 20.24
C CYS A 118 -10.82 -9.95 21.48
N THR A 119 -9.56 -9.58 21.33
CA THR A 119 -8.75 -8.99 22.41
C THR A 119 -7.58 -8.18 21.85
N TYR A 120 -7.03 -7.28 22.67
CA TYR A 120 -5.88 -6.45 22.31
C TYR A 120 -4.94 -6.29 23.53
N GLY A 121 -4.25 -7.37 23.90
CA GLY A 121 -3.40 -7.40 25.09
C GLY A 121 -4.20 -7.36 26.39
N TYR A 122 -3.78 -6.55 27.36
CA TYR A 122 -4.45 -6.48 28.69
C TYR A 122 -5.73 -5.64 28.71
N GLY A 123 -6.18 -5.17 27.56
CA GLY A 123 -7.48 -4.50 27.43
C GLY A 123 -7.55 -3.06 27.97
N SER A 124 -6.45 -2.46 28.41
CA SER A 124 -6.44 -1.10 28.89
C SER A 124 -6.25 -0.07 27.77
N LEU A 125 -6.83 1.12 27.95
CA LEU A 125 -6.63 2.25 27.04
C LEU A 125 -5.28 2.91 27.26
N GLY A 126 -4.73 3.48 26.20
CA GLY A 126 -3.41 4.08 26.15
C GLY A 126 -2.49 3.38 25.17
N PRO A 127 -1.51 4.08 24.63
CA PRO A 127 -0.61 3.54 23.63
C PRO A 127 0.36 2.53 24.26
N LYS A 128 0.87 1.63 23.43
CA LYS A 128 2.08 0.86 23.76
C LYS A 128 3.26 1.81 23.94
N THR A 129 4.03 1.59 25.01
CA THR A 129 5.20 2.43 25.33
C THR A 129 6.51 1.66 25.41
N ARG A 130 6.48 0.38 25.83
CA ARG A 130 7.69 -0.44 25.98
C ARG A 130 7.41 -1.90 25.66
N GLN A 131 8.47 -2.60 25.32
CA GLN A 131 8.39 -4.06 25.15
C GLN A 131 7.85 -4.73 26.42
N GLY A 132 6.96 -5.70 26.26
CA GLY A 132 6.39 -6.48 27.36
C GLY A 132 5.35 -5.76 28.22
N ASP A 133 4.89 -4.54 27.84
CA ASP A 133 3.88 -3.80 28.62
C ASP A 133 2.43 -4.29 28.42
N GLY A 134 2.23 -5.31 27.60
CA GLY A 134 0.90 -5.89 27.31
C GLY A 134 -0.07 -4.93 26.63
N GLN A 135 0.41 -3.81 26.08
CA GLN A 135 -0.41 -2.80 25.43
C GLN A 135 -0.40 -2.95 23.92
N ALA A 136 -1.58 -2.81 23.32
CA ALA A 136 -1.71 -2.60 21.89
C ALA A 136 -1.44 -1.14 21.52
N PRO A 137 -0.84 -0.85 20.36
CA PRO A 137 -0.47 0.50 19.95
C PRO A 137 -1.71 1.36 19.65
N GLU A 138 -1.55 2.67 19.79
CA GLU A 138 -2.49 3.71 19.33
C GLU A 138 -1.70 4.70 18.47
N GLY A 139 -2.26 5.09 17.31
CA GLY A 139 -1.59 6.01 16.38
C GLY A 139 -1.86 5.70 14.92
N PHE A 140 -0.98 6.16 14.05
CA PHE A 140 -1.13 6.11 12.60
C PHE A 140 -0.02 5.25 11.99
N TYR A 141 -0.40 4.13 11.39
CA TYR A 141 0.52 3.12 10.87
C TYR A 141 0.28 2.87 9.38
N TYR A 142 1.29 2.29 8.72
CA TYR A 142 1.28 1.95 7.31
C TYR A 142 1.70 0.49 7.15
N VAL A 143 0.86 -0.27 6.46
CA VAL A 143 1.10 -1.68 6.16
C VAL A 143 1.48 -1.80 4.69
N LYS A 144 2.72 -2.16 4.43
CA LYS A 144 3.27 -2.42 3.09
C LYS A 144 3.11 -3.89 2.71
N PRO A 145 3.33 -4.27 1.43
CA PRO A 145 3.26 -5.66 0.97
C PRO A 145 4.10 -6.63 1.81
N ASP A 146 5.35 -6.26 2.16
CA ASP A 146 6.27 -7.06 2.98
C ASP A 146 5.82 -7.28 4.43
N LYS A 147 4.75 -6.61 4.86
CA LYS A 147 4.18 -6.73 6.21
C LYS A 147 3.07 -7.78 6.31
N LEU A 148 2.60 -8.33 5.20
CA LEU A 148 1.74 -9.50 5.24
C LEU A 148 2.54 -10.72 5.72
N ASN A 149 1.96 -11.50 6.63
CA ASN A 149 2.58 -12.73 7.16
C ASN A 149 1.67 -13.93 6.91
N PRO A 150 1.86 -14.64 5.79
CA PRO A 150 1.05 -15.80 5.41
C PRO A 150 1.38 -17.07 6.20
N VAL A 151 2.45 -17.05 7.01
CA VAL A 151 2.94 -18.19 7.82
C VAL A 151 2.92 -17.89 9.32
N SER A 152 2.03 -16.99 9.74
CA SER A 152 1.88 -16.59 11.13
C SER A 152 1.56 -17.79 12.04
N ASP A 153 2.15 -17.84 13.25
CA ASP A 153 1.78 -18.80 14.30
C ASP A 153 0.32 -18.61 14.76
N PHE A 154 -0.26 -17.45 14.48
CA PHE A 154 -1.65 -17.10 14.77
C PHE A 154 -2.48 -17.08 13.49
N HIS A 155 -2.44 -18.14 12.72
CA HIS A 155 -3.12 -18.39 11.46
C HIS A 155 -2.62 -17.49 10.33
N LEU A 156 -3.18 -16.31 10.15
CA LEU A 156 -2.72 -15.25 9.22
C LEU A 156 -2.54 -13.94 9.98
N SER A 157 -1.64 -13.09 9.51
CA SER A 157 -1.46 -11.78 10.14
C SER A 157 -0.87 -10.73 9.18
N PHE A 158 -0.92 -9.48 9.61
CA PHE A 158 -0.09 -8.41 9.05
C PHE A 158 0.48 -7.53 10.15
N ASN A 159 1.72 -7.08 9.94
CA ASN A 159 2.44 -6.25 10.89
C ASN A 159 2.07 -4.77 10.70
N LEU A 160 1.71 -4.08 11.77
CA LEU A 160 1.32 -2.67 11.77
C LEU A 160 2.49 -1.72 11.50
N GLY A 161 3.74 -2.19 11.62
CA GLY A 161 4.92 -1.33 11.47
C GLY A 161 5.25 -0.52 12.72
N TYR A 162 4.83 -0.98 13.90
CA TYR A 162 5.25 -0.40 15.17
C TYR A 162 6.72 -0.73 15.47
N PRO A 163 7.53 0.20 16.00
CA PRO A 163 7.24 1.59 16.28
C PRO A 163 7.34 2.48 15.02
N ASN A 164 6.36 3.39 14.84
CA ASN A 164 6.40 4.38 13.78
C ASN A 164 7.33 5.56 14.13
N LYS A 165 7.40 6.63 13.29
CA LYS A 165 8.23 7.81 13.55
C LYS A 165 7.88 8.49 14.88
N TYR A 166 6.58 8.62 15.19
CA TYR A 166 6.12 9.22 16.45
C TYR A 166 6.57 8.39 17.65
N ASP A 167 6.38 7.07 17.60
CA ASP A 167 6.75 6.16 18.68
C ASP A 167 8.24 6.23 18.98
N ARG A 168 9.09 6.22 17.93
CA ARG A 168 10.56 6.35 18.06
C ARG A 168 11.00 7.66 18.70
N ILE A 169 10.40 8.80 18.29
CA ILE A 169 10.71 10.12 18.86
C ILE A 169 10.32 10.17 20.35
N HIS A 170 9.28 9.42 20.73
CA HIS A 170 8.84 9.27 22.13
C HIS A 170 9.53 8.12 22.87
N GLN A 171 10.62 7.56 22.31
CA GLN A 171 11.42 6.49 22.90
C GLN A 171 10.61 5.23 23.26
N ARG A 172 9.52 4.98 22.53
CA ARG A 172 8.72 3.77 22.67
C ARG A 172 9.45 2.58 22.09
N THR A 173 9.39 1.44 22.75
CA THR A 173 10.14 0.23 22.37
C THR A 173 9.24 -0.98 22.16
N GLY A 174 9.80 -2.02 21.58
CA GLY A 174 9.11 -3.25 21.18
C GLY A 174 8.89 -3.30 19.67
N GLY A 175 8.22 -4.34 19.21
CA GLY A 175 7.97 -4.57 17.78
C GLY A 175 7.00 -5.73 17.58
N ALA A 176 6.88 -6.20 16.32
CA ALA A 176 6.04 -7.33 15.94
C ALA A 176 4.58 -7.20 16.42
N LEU A 177 4.01 -6.00 16.35
CA LEU A 177 2.61 -5.78 16.68
C LEU A 177 1.75 -5.97 15.42
N MET A 178 0.81 -6.89 15.50
CA MET A 178 0.07 -7.40 14.35
C MET A 178 -1.44 -7.31 14.57
N VAL A 179 -2.18 -7.38 13.47
CA VAL A 179 -3.55 -7.87 13.43
C VAL A 179 -3.46 -9.33 12.97
N HIS A 180 -4.05 -10.28 13.70
CA HIS A 180 -3.87 -11.71 13.48
C HIS A 180 -5.09 -12.54 13.92
N GLY A 181 -5.12 -13.83 13.56
CA GLY A 181 -6.14 -14.79 14.00
C GLY A 181 -5.94 -15.33 15.41
N ASN A 182 -6.58 -16.45 15.72
CA ASN A 182 -6.46 -17.23 16.95
C ASN A 182 -6.95 -16.54 18.25
N CYS A 183 -7.65 -15.43 18.17
CA CYS A 183 -8.42 -14.80 19.28
C CYS A 183 -7.67 -14.63 20.64
N VAL A 184 -6.33 -14.72 20.70
CA VAL A 184 -5.50 -14.54 21.89
C VAL A 184 -4.42 -13.49 21.66
N SER A 185 -4.13 -12.63 22.64
CA SER A 185 -3.12 -11.59 22.48
C SER A 185 -2.52 -11.13 23.80
N ILE A 186 -1.26 -10.71 23.73
CA ILE A 186 -0.53 -9.99 24.79
C ILE A 186 -0.09 -8.58 24.33
N GLY A 187 -0.73 -8.02 23.27
CA GLY A 187 -0.41 -6.68 22.77
C GLY A 187 -0.73 -6.45 21.30
N CYS A 188 -1.06 -7.50 20.54
CA CYS A 188 -1.57 -7.42 19.16
C CYS A 188 -3.09 -7.22 19.14
N TYR A 189 -3.66 -7.04 17.95
CA TYR A 189 -5.10 -7.06 17.72
C TYR A 189 -5.52 -8.45 17.22
N ALA A 190 -6.08 -9.26 18.11
CA ALA A 190 -6.50 -10.62 17.79
C ALA A 190 -7.93 -10.64 17.25
N MET A 191 -8.10 -11.31 16.12
CA MET A 191 -9.37 -11.60 15.45
C MET A 191 -9.65 -13.10 15.56
N THR A 192 -10.87 -13.56 15.21
CA THR A 192 -11.06 -14.98 14.92
C THR A 192 -10.40 -15.34 13.58
N ASP A 193 -10.18 -16.64 13.33
CA ASP A 193 -9.55 -17.10 12.09
C ASP A 193 -10.39 -16.72 10.87
N GLU A 194 -11.70 -16.87 10.93
CA GLU A 194 -12.61 -16.51 9.84
C GLU A 194 -12.52 -15.02 9.50
N LYS A 195 -12.42 -14.16 10.52
CA LYS A 195 -12.35 -12.71 10.30
C LYS A 195 -11.01 -12.27 9.75
N ILE A 196 -9.91 -12.84 10.25
CA ILE A 196 -8.60 -12.49 9.69
C ILE A 196 -8.45 -13.00 8.26
N GLU A 197 -9.06 -14.14 7.87
CA GLU A 197 -9.06 -14.60 6.50
C GLU A 197 -9.72 -13.60 5.54
N GLU A 198 -10.89 -13.06 5.90
CA GLU A 198 -11.55 -12.02 5.10
C GLU A 198 -10.70 -10.75 5.01
N ILE A 199 -10.23 -10.23 6.14
CA ILE A 199 -9.41 -9.00 6.20
C ILE A 199 -8.12 -9.18 5.40
N TYR A 200 -7.46 -10.33 5.55
CA TYR A 200 -6.23 -10.66 4.84
C TYR A 200 -6.46 -10.79 3.34
N ALA A 201 -7.52 -11.48 2.90
CA ALA A 201 -7.86 -11.64 1.50
C ALA A 201 -8.13 -10.28 0.82
N ILE A 202 -8.85 -9.38 1.50
CA ILE A 202 -9.11 -8.03 0.99
C ILE A 202 -7.81 -7.21 0.93
N ALA A 203 -6.97 -7.29 1.97
CA ALA A 203 -5.68 -6.59 2.01
C ALA A 203 -4.71 -7.10 0.92
N ASP A 204 -4.60 -8.42 0.77
CA ASP A 204 -3.78 -9.07 -0.28
C ASP A 204 -4.23 -8.62 -1.68
N ALA A 205 -5.55 -8.64 -1.94
CA ALA A 205 -6.11 -8.22 -3.22
C ALA A 205 -5.82 -6.75 -3.53
N ALA A 206 -6.00 -5.84 -2.56
CA ALA A 206 -5.73 -4.42 -2.73
C ALA A 206 -4.24 -4.13 -3.00
N LEU A 207 -3.35 -4.78 -2.28
CA LEU A 207 -1.90 -4.64 -2.48
C LEU A 207 -1.46 -5.22 -3.83
N ARG A 208 -1.97 -6.38 -4.25
CA ARG A 208 -1.69 -6.97 -5.58
C ARG A 208 -2.24 -6.12 -6.71
N ASN A 209 -3.32 -5.38 -6.48
CA ASN A 209 -3.90 -4.47 -7.46
C ASN A 209 -3.23 -3.07 -7.47
N GLY A 210 -2.01 -2.96 -6.91
CA GLY A 210 -1.15 -1.76 -7.02
C GLY A 210 -1.26 -0.76 -5.87
N GLN A 211 -1.99 -1.06 -4.80
CA GLN A 211 -1.92 -0.24 -3.60
C GLN A 211 -0.55 -0.44 -2.92
N SER A 212 0.30 0.58 -2.93
CA SER A 212 1.68 0.49 -2.40
C SER A 212 1.73 0.27 -0.88
N PHE A 213 0.73 0.69 -0.15
CA PHE A 213 0.51 0.44 1.28
C PHE A 213 -0.93 0.78 1.65
N PHE A 214 -1.47 0.19 2.70
CA PHE A 214 -2.69 0.69 3.32
C PHE A 214 -2.44 1.30 4.68
N ARG A 215 -3.29 2.27 5.06
CA ARG A 215 -3.21 2.92 6.36
C ARG A 215 -4.00 2.13 7.40
N ALA A 216 -3.44 2.00 8.61
CA ALA A 216 -4.11 1.47 9.79
C ALA A 216 -4.07 2.54 10.90
N HIS A 217 -5.19 3.21 11.12
CA HIS A 217 -5.33 4.23 12.14
C HIS A 217 -5.99 3.64 13.38
N ILE A 218 -5.35 3.77 14.51
CA ILE A 218 -5.74 3.10 15.74
C ILE A 218 -6.02 4.12 16.82
N PHE A 219 -7.23 4.06 17.35
CA PHE A 219 -7.76 4.99 18.33
C PHE A 219 -8.12 4.28 19.64
N PRO A 220 -8.02 4.95 20.79
CA PRO A 220 -8.44 4.40 22.08
C PRO A 220 -9.95 4.11 22.10
N PHE A 221 -10.73 4.96 21.47
CA PHE A 221 -12.19 4.93 21.36
C PHE A 221 -12.62 5.81 20.18
N ARG A 222 -13.91 5.80 19.82
CA ARG A 222 -14.46 6.77 18.85
C ARG A 222 -14.31 8.18 19.43
N MET A 223 -13.53 9.03 18.76
CA MET A 223 -13.04 10.30 19.33
C MET A 223 -14.06 11.45 19.24
N ILE A 224 -15.34 11.12 19.45
CA ILE A 224 -16.42 12.09 19.58
C ILE A 224 -16.32 12.86 20.92
N SER A 225 -17.02 13.99 21.02
CA SER A 225 -16.89 14.90 22.16
C SER A 225 -17.23 14.24 23.50
N GLU A 226 -18.27 13.41 23.53
CA GLU A 226 -18.75 12.69 24.71
C GLU A 226 -17.68 11.73 25.24
N ASN A 227 -17.06 10.95 24.37
CA ASN A 227 -16.00 10.01 24.76
C ASN A 227 -14.73 10.75 25.19
N MET A 228 -14.35 11.81 24.50
CA MET A 228 -13.23 12.66 24.91
C MET A 228 -13.48 13.25 26.29
N GLN A 229 -14.70 13.72 26.59
CA GLN A 229 -15.05 14.25 27.91
C GLN A 229 -15.01 13.18 28.99
N ARG A 230 -15.53 11.97 28.72
CA ARG A 230 -15.50 10.82 29.64
C ARG A 230 -14.08 10.47 30.09
N HIS A 231 -13.10 10.57 29.15
CA HIS A 231 -11.71 10.21 29.38
C HIS A 231 -10.78 11.40 29.67
N ARG A 232 -11.33 12.61 29.99
CA ARG A 232 -10.55 13.85 30.17
C ARG A 232 -9.45 13.78 31.23
N ASN A 233 -9.63 12.93 32.26
CA ASN A 233 -8.70 12.77 33.39
C ASN A 233 -7.57 11.73 33.08
N SER A 234 -7.56 11.13 31.93
CA SER A 234 -6.51 10.17 31.56
C SER A 234 -5.16 10.89 31.39
N LYS A 235 -4.09 10.25 31.88
CA LYS A 235 -2.72 10.70 31.59
C LYS A 235 -2.40 10.77 30.09
N TRP A 236 -3.18 10.09 29.25
CA TRP A 236 -3.03 10.05 27.80
C TRP A 236 -3.85 11.12 27.08
N TYR A 237 -4.62 11.93 27.78
CA TYR A 237 -5.58 12.86 27.19
C TYR A 237 -4.94 13.83 26.17
N SER A 238 -3.77 14.40 26.47
CA SER A 238 -3.06 15.28 25.54
C SER A 238 -2.63 14.56 24.26
N PHE A 239 -2.21 13.30 24.35
CA PHE A 239 -1.93 12.47 23.20
C PHE A 239 -3.21 12.18 22.39
N TRP A 240 -4.29 11.85 23.05
CA TRP A 240 -5.58 11.62 22.43
C TRP A 240 -6.17 12.86 21.75
N GLN A 241 -5.96 14.04 22.30
CA GLN A 241 -6.30 15.30 21.62
C GLN A 241 -5.54 15.47 20.31
N ASN A 242 -4.31 14.98 20.22
CA ASN A 242 -3.56 14.97 18.97
C ASN A 242 -4.09 13.89 17.99
N LEU A 243 -4.41 12.69 18.47
CA LEU A 243 -5.03 11.64 17.63
C LEU A 243 -6.39 12.11 17.07
N ARG A 244 -7.19 12.80 17.90
CA ARG A 244 -8.49 13.34 17.49
C ARG A 244 -8.42 14.22 16.25
N LYS A 245 -7.36 14.98 16.05
CA LYS A 245 -7.19 15.80 14.85
C LYS A 245 -7.19 14.95 13.56
N GLY A 246 -6.54 13.79 13.59
CA GLY A 246 -6.55 12.86 12.45
C GLY A 246 -7.88 12.13 12.28
N TYR A 247 -8.55 11.81 13.39
CA TYR A 247 -9.91 11.28 13.38
C TYR A 247 -10.89 12.29 12.75
N ASP A 248 -10.91 13.52 13.25
CA ASP A 248 -11.77 14.59 12.74
C ASP A 248 -11.47 14.94 11.28
N PHE A 249 -10.19 14.82 10.86
CA PHE A 249 -9.82 15.05 9.47
C PHE A 249 -10.56 14.09 8.54
N PHE A 250 -10.55 12.79 8.85
CA PHE A 250 -11.26 11.79 8.06
C PHE A 250 -12.76 12.07 7.97
N GLU A 251 -13.40 12.36 9.11
CA GLU A 251 -14.84 12.64 9.17
C GLU A 251 -15.24 13.92 8.38
N LYS A 252 -14.36 14.93 8.36
CA LYS A 252 -14.65 16.23 7.72
C LYS A 252 -14.29 16.30 6.25
N HIS A 253 -13.43 15.41 5.75
CA HIS A 253 -12.95 15.45 4.37
C HIS A 253 -13.49 14.29 3.53
N GLY A 254 -14.78 14.00 3.65
CA GLY A 254 -15.46 12.99 2.83
C GLY A 254 -14.85 11.60 2.95
N ASN A 255 -14.55 11.18 4.19
CA ASN A 255 -13.94 9.87 4.48
C ASN A 255 -12.60 9.64 3.75
N THR A 256 -11.80 10.69 3.59
CA THR A 256 -10.45 10.59 3.02
C THR A 256 -9.40 10.56 4.14
N PRO A 257 -8.60 9.48 4.26
CA PRO A 257 -7.55 9.42 5.28
C PRO A 257 -6.50 10.53 5.09
N PRO A 258 -6.08 11.22 6.16
CA PRO A 258 -5.04 12.23 6.08
C PRO A 258 -3.69 11.64 5.68
N ASN A 259 -2.84 12.45 5.06
CA ASN A 259 -1.41 12.22 5.10
C ASN A 259 -0.90 12.62 6.48
N VAL A 260 -0.15 11.72 7.13
CA VAL A 260 0.27 11.88 8.54
C VAL A 260 1.78 12.02 8.60
N GLU A 261 2.22 13.14 9.16
CA GLU A 261 3.62 13.44 9.42
C GLU A 261 3.87 13.62 10.92
N VAL A 262 5.13 13.74 11.31
CA VAL A 262 5.51 14.03 12.70
C VAL A 262 6.45 15.21 12.71
N GLU A 263 5.99 16.28 13.34
CA GLU A 263 6.71 17.53 13.57
C GLU A 263 6.64 17.93 15.03
N ASN A 264 7.69 18.50 15.58
CA ASN A 264 7.75 18.95 16.97
C ASN A 264 7.16 17.93 17.97
N ARG A 265 7.48 16.63 17.76
CA ARG A 265 7.00 15.48 18.57
C ARG A 265 5.48 15.29 18.57
N ARG A 266 4.76 15.77 17.54
CA ARG A 266 3.31 15.64 17.38
C ARG A 266 2.97 15.13 15.98
N TYR A 267 1.85 14.44 15.86
CA TYR A 267 1.27 14.14 14.55
C TYR A 267 0.73 15.44 13.93
N VAL A 268 1.01 15.62 12.65
CA VAL A 268 0.50 16.69 11.78
C VAL A 268 -0.25 16.04 10.62
N PHE A 269 -1.34 16.65 10.20
CA PHE A 269 -2.28 16.08 9.24
C PHE A 269 -2.47 17.02 8.05
N ASN A 270 -2.22 16.51 6.84
CA ASN A 270 -2.35 17.23 5.59
C ASN A 270 -3.28 16.45 4.64
N GLN A 271 -3.84 17.13 3.63
CA GLN A 271 -4.53 16.44 2.55
C GLN A 271 -3.54 15.53 1.81
N SER A 272 -3.97 14.30 1.48
CA SER A 272 -3.22 13.46 0.54
C SER A 272 -3.17 14.17 -0.81
N LYS A 273 -1.96 14.40 -1.32
CA LYS A 273 -1.75 14.93 -2.67
C LYS A 273 -2.18 13.92 -3.72
#